data_54c3dfe5c26705137bef3c1a2bedee14
#
_entry.id   54c3dfe5c26705137bef3c1a2bedee14
#
_cell.length_a   1.000
_cell.length_b   1.000
_cell.length_c   1.000
_cell.angle_alpha   90.00
_cell.angle_beta   90.00
_cell.angle_gamma   90.00
#
_symmetry.space_group_name_H-M   'P 1'
#
loop_
_entity.id
_entity.type
_entity.pdbx_description
1 polymer ?
#
loop_
_entity_poly.entity_id
_entity_poly.type
_entity_poly.pdbx_seq_one_letter_code
_entity_poly.pdbx_strand_id
1 'polypeptide(L)'
;MICYKHIMGKVLEIGISENKSSKIVNVNDVEAIKGKGLVGEKHFKENNKKRCQITLIEIENINHYNKITGTHIPAINFLRNIVTEGIRLNVLVGKEFFIGKVKVRAHDLCRPCKNLQESFQQKNTVEELLYTGGLRCEILSSGKIFIDDIIK
;
A
#
# COMPACT_ATOMS: atom_id res chain seq x y z
N MET A 1 23.99 16.77 -3.29
CA MET A 1 24.16 15.31 -3.41
C MET A 1 22.82 14.64 -3.32
N ILE A 2 22.44 13.85 -4.32
CA ILE A 2 21.17 13.13 -4.33
C ILE A 2 21.28 11.95 -3.36
N CYS A 3 20.39 11.91 -2.37
CA CYS A 3 20.37 10.80 -1.41
C CYS A 3 19.63 9.60 -2.05
N TYR A 4 20.37 8.62 -2.56
CA TYR A 4 19.80 7.42 -3.17
C TYR A 4 19.04 6.52 -2.19
N LYS A 5 19.11 6.81 -0.89
CA LYS A 5 18.47 6.00 0.16
C LYS A 5 16.95 5.92 0.08
N HIS A 6 16.30 6.79 -0.72
CA HIS A 6 14.84 6.84 -0.83
C HIS A 6 14.31 6.38 -2.18
N ILE A 7 15.18 5.85 -3.07
CA ILE A 7 14.83 5.38 -4.41
C ILE A 7 14.64 3.86 -4.44
N MET A 8 15.13 3.15 -3.42
CA MET A 8 15.00 1.71 -3.28
C MET A 8 14.42 1.38 -1.92
N GLY A 9 13.46 0.50 -1.90
CA GLY A 9 12.86 0.01 -0.67
C GLY A 9 12.60 -1.48 -0.75
N LYS A 10 11.85 -1.99 0.22
CA LYS A 10 11.47 -3.39 0.24
C LYS A 10 10.04 -3.56 0.73
N VAL A 11 9.45 -4.70 0.38
CA VAL A 11 8.15 -5.15 0.87
C VAL A 11 8.32 -5.64 2.31
N LEU A 12 7.69 -4.97 3.26
CA LEU A 12 7.76 -5.34 4.67
C LEU A 12 6.61 -6.27 5.06
N GLU A 13 5.39 -5.96 4.62
CA GLU A 13 4.20 -6.76 4.90
C GLU A 13 3.29 -6.76 3.67
N ILE A 14 2.52 -7.83 3.52
CA ILE A 14 1.49 -7.97 2.47
C ILE A 14 0.16 -8.27 3.15
N GLY A 15 -0.87 -7.47 2.84
CA GLY A 15 -2.20 -7.65 3.40
C GLY A 15 -3.25 -7.83 2.31
N ILE A 16 -4.12 -8.82 2.49
CA ILE A 16 -5.27 -9.05 1.63
C ILE A 16 -6.53 -9.28 2.47
N SER A 17 -7.68 -8.95 1.88
CA SER A 17 -8.98 -9.16 2.47
C SER A 17 -9.87 -9.85 1.45
N GLU A 18 -10.40 -11.03 1.76
CA GLU A 18 -11.15 -11.85 0.80
C GLU A 18 -12.46 -11.21 0.35
N ASN A 19 -13.12 -10.50 1.26
CA ASN A 19 -14.38 -9.83 0.95
C ASN A 19 -14.56 -8.60 1.85
N LYS A 20 -15.61 -7.82 1.60
CA LYS A 20 -15.86 -6.56 2.33
C LYS A 20 -16.07 -6.73 3.83
N SER A 21 -16.53 -7.90 4.26
CA SER A 21 -16.78 -8.20 5.68
C SER A 21 -15.61 -8.91 6.35
N SER A 22 -14.62 -9.39 5.57
CA SER A 22 -13.44 -10.06 6.10
C SER A 22 -12.43 -9.05 6.61
N LYS A 23 -11.76 -9.40 7.70
CA LYS A 23 -10.60 -8.65 8.14
C LYS A 23 -9.45 -8.83 7.15
N ILE A 24 -8.64 -7.80 6.99
CA ILE A 24 -7.39 -7.91 6.25
C ILE A 24 -6.42 -8.83 7.01
N VAL A 25 -5.75 -9.71 6.30
CA VAL A 25 -4.78 -10.66 6.90
C VAL A 25 -3.42 -10.52 6.23
N ASN A 26 -2.36 -10.76 7.00
CA ASN A 26 -1.00 -10.81 6.47
C ASN A 26 -0.77 -12.13 5.75
N VAL A 27 -0.12 -12.04 4.58
CA VAL A 27 0.33 -13.22 3.82
C VAL A 27 1.81 -13.05 3.49
N ASN A 28 2.50 -14.17 3.17
CA ASN A 28 3.93 -14.15 2.85
C ASN A 28 4.20 -13.80 1.39
N ASP A 29 3.26 -14.05 0.53
CA ASP A 29 3.33 -13.73 -0.90
C ASP A 29 1.92 -13.55 -1.45
N VAL A 30 1.84 -12.93 -2.63
CA VAL A 30 0.57 -12.72 -3.32
C VAL A 30 0.82 -12.69 -4.82
N GLU A 31 -0.12 -13.23 -5.60
CA GLU A 31 -0.06 -13.17 -7.05
C GLU A 31 -0.75 -11.90 -7.55
N ALA A 32 -0.01 -11.12 -8.33
CA ALA A 32 -0.52 -9.92 -8.98
C ALA A 32 -0.83 -10.23 -10.43
N ILE A 33 -2.01 -9.83 -10.90
CA ILE A 33 -2.45 -10.07 -12.28
C ILE A 33 -2.68 -8.73 -12.98
N LYS A 34 -2.01 -8.55 -14.11
CA LYS A 34 -2.12 -7.34 -14.93
C LYS A 34 -3.58 -6.98 -15.19
N GLY A 35 -3.95 -5.74 -14.87
CA GLY A 35 -5.28 -5.20 -15.11
C GLY A 35 -6.39 -5.70 -14.20
N LYS A 36 -6.07 -6.60 -13.24
CA LYS A 36 -7.10 -7.23 -12.39
C LYS A 36 -6.92 -6.95 -10.91
N GLY A 37 -5.69 -7.04 -10.39
CA GLY A 37 -5.41 -6.84 -8.98
C GLY A 37 -4.65 -8.01 -8.36
N LEU A 38 -4.80 -8.18 -7.06
CA LEU A 38 -4.15 -9.25 -6.29
C LEU A 38 -5.12 -10.42 -6.10
N VAL A 39 -4.67 -11.63 -6.44
CA VAL A 39 -5.48 -12.84 -6.29
C VAL A 39 -5.83 -13.04 -4.81
N GLY A 40 -7.11 -13.26 -4.53
CA GLY A 40 -7.62 -13.43 -3.17
C GLY A 40 -8.02 -12.12 -2.48
N GLU A 41 -7.74 -10.98 -3.10
CA GLU A 41 -8.15 -9.67 -2.58
C GLU A 41 -9.56 -9.31 -3.07
N LYS A 42 -10.35 -8.69 -2.20
CA LYS A 42 -11.75 -8.30 -2.51
C LYS A 42 -11.91 -7.37 -3.71
N HIS A 43 -10.88 -6.61 -4.05
CA HIS A 43 -10.91 -5.67 -5.19
C HIS A 43 -10.50 -6.32 -6.51
N PHE A 44 -10.08 -7.59 -6.48
CA PHE A 44 -9.70 -8.33 -7.68
C PHE A 44 -10.91 -8.51 -8.61
N LYS A 45 -10.78 -8.06 -9.85
CA LYS A 45 -11.86 -8.26 -10.83
C LYS A 45 -11.35 -8.05 -12.27
N GLU A 46 -12.05 -8.67 -13.23
CA GLU A 46 -11.80 -8.44 -14.66
C GLU A 46 -11.98 -6.95 -14.99
N ASN A 47 -11.11 -6.40 -15.83
CA ASN A 47 -11.16 -4.99 -16.24
C ASN A 47 -11.24 -4.03 -15.06
N ASN A 48 -10.41 -4.27 -14.04
CA ASN A 48 -10.43 -3.47 -12.83
C ASN A 48 -9.95 -2.05 -13.11
N LYS A 49 -10.51 -1.10 -12.37
CA LYS A 49 -10.09 0.31 -12.46
C LYS A 49 -8.59 0.43 -12.16
N LYS A 50 -7.89 1.25 -12.92
CA LYS A 50 -6.43 1.42 -12.81
C LYS A 50 -5.98 1.81 -11.39
N ARG A 51 -6.79 2.56 -10.65
CA ARG A 51 -6.47 3.01 -9.29
C ARG A 51 -6.83 2.01 -8.20
N CYS A 52 -7.45 0.89 -8.54
CA CYS A 52 -8.00 -0.04 -7.55
C CYS A 52 -7.31 -1.40 -7.52
N GLN A 53 -6.15 -1.54 -8.19
CA GLN A 53 -5.54 -2.85 -8.37
C GLN A 53 -4.59 -3.23 -7.25
N ILE A 54 -3.80 -2.29 -6.74
CA ILE A 54 -2.87 -2.52 -5.63
C ILE A 54 -2.59 -1.19 -4.91
N THR A 55 -2.49 -1.26 -3.59
CA THR A 55 -2.21 -0.09 -2.75
C THR A 55 -0.96 -0.31 -1.91
N LEU A 56 -0.18 0.76 -1.70
CA LEU A 56 1.06 0.72 -0.93
C LEU A 56 1.03 1.80 0.15
N ILE A 57 1.71 1.57 1.27
CA ILE A 57 1.90 2.56 2.34
C ILE A 57 3.28 2.38 2.98
N GLU A 58 3.92 3.48 3.37
CA GLU A 58 5.23 3.47 4.03
C GLU A 58 5.10 3.15 5.52
N ILE A 59 5.90 2.20 6.01
CA ILE A 59 5.97 1.91 7.47
C ILE A 59 6.43 3.16 8.25
N GLU A 60 7.31 3.96 7.66
CA GLU A 60 7.80 5.19 8.28
C GLU A 60 6.67 6.17 8.59
N ASN A 61 5.70 6.29 7.68
CA ASN A 61 4.52 7.15 7.87
C ASN A 61 3.55 6.56 8.89
N ILE A 62 3.40 5.25 8.92
CA ILE A 62 2.59 4.56 9.94
C ILE A 62 3.19 4.80 11.32
N ASN A 63 4.50 4.63 11.46
CA ASN A 63 5.20 4.85 12.74
C ASN A 63 5.08 6.30 13.20
N HIS A 64 5.20 7.24 12.27
CA HIS A 64 5.01 8.66 12.58
C HIS A 64 3.59 8.95 13.07
N TYR A 65 2.58 8.42 12.38
CA TYR A 65 1.19 8.56 12.79
C TYR A 65 0.97 8.02 14.21
N ASN A 66 1.45 6.81 14.48
CA ASN A 66 1.34 6.22 15.81
C ASN A 66 2.02 7.07 16.90
N LYS A 67 3.16 7.66 16.55
CA LYS A 67 3.90 8.52 17.49
C LYS A 67 3.11 9.79 17.84
N ILE A 68 2.58 10.50 16.82
CA ILE A 68 1.89 11.77 17.08
C ILE A 68 0.51 11.58 17.70
N THR A 69 -0.12 10.42 17.50
CA THR A 69 -1.44 10.12 18.10
C THR A 69 -1.34 9.36 19.41
N GLY A 70 -0.13 8.90 19.80
CA GLY A 70 0.05 8.07 20.99
C GLY A 70 -0.58 6.69 20.87
N THR A 71 -0.72 6.17 19.65
CA THR A 71 -1.35 4.87 19.39
C THR A 71 -0.31 3.82 18.98
N HIS A 72 -0.74 2.55 18.94
CA HIS A 72 0.07 1.40 18.51
C HIS A 72 -0.71 0.59 17.47
N ILE A 73 -1.25 1.26 16.46
CA ILE A 73 -2.07 0.62 15.42
C ILE A 73 -1.16 -0.22 14.53
N PRO A 74 -1.43 -1.55 14.39
CA PRO A 74 -0.64 -2.40 13.50
C PRO A 74 -0.72 -1.92 12.06
N ALA A 75 0.39 -2.08 11.31
CA ALA A 75 0.49 -1.61 9.93
C ALA A 75 -0.65 -2.13 9.04
N ILE A 76 -0.99 -3.41 9.18
CA ILE A 76 -2.07 -4.04 8.41
C ILE A 76 -3.41 -3.34 8.57
N ASN A 77 -3.66 -2.72 9.72
CA ASN A 77 -4.94 -2.06 10.00
C ASN A 77 -5.10 -0.72 9.26
N PHE A 78 -4.05 -0.25 8.57
CA PHE A 78 -4.16 0.88 7.66
C PHE A 78 -4.79 0.50 6.32
N LEU A 79 -5.09 -0.80 6.12
CA LEU A 79 -5.89 -1.34 5.03
C LEU A 79 -5.28 -1.14 3.64
N ARG A 80 -3.95 -1.14 3.55
CA ARG A 80 -3.23 -1.15 2.27
C ARG A 80 -2.62 -2.53 2.04
N ASN A 81 -2.44 -2.89 0.76
CA ASN A 81 -1.96 -4.22 0.41
C ASN A 81 -0.49 -4.43 0.74
N ILE A 82 0.35 -3.46 0.40
CA ILE A 82 1.80 -3.57 0.56
C ILE A 82 2.28 -2.50 1.55
N VAL A 83 2.88 -2.93 2.64
CA VAL A 83 3.59 -2.04 3.55
C VAL A 83 5.06 -2.02 3.13
N THR A 84 5.59 -0.85 2.84
CA THR A 84 6.95 -0.67 2.33
C THR A 84 7.87 -0.10 3.39
N GLU A 85 9.18 -0.32 3.22
CA GLU A 85 10.22 0.26 4.05
C GLU A 85 11.33 0.81 3.16
N GLY A 86 11.84 1.99 3.50
CA GLY A 86 13.04 2.55 2.90
C GLY A 86 12.83 3.34 1.61
N ILE A 87 11.59 3.52 1.16
CA ILE A 87 11.30 4.26 -0.08
C ILE A 87 10.23 5.32 0.17
N ARG A 88 10.40 6.49 -0.42
CA ARG A 88 9.40 7.56 -0.41
C ARG A 88 8.40 7.36 -1.55
N LEU A 89 7.22 6.91 -1.22
CA LEU A 89 6.19 6.58 -2.21
C LEU A 89 5.65 7.81 -2.94
N ASN A 90 5.54 8.94 -2.27
CA ASN A 90 4.94 10.14 -2.86
C ASN A 90 5.67 10.64 -4.10
N VAL A 91 7.00 10.42 -4.19
CA VAL A 91 7.78 10.83 -5.36
C VAL A 91 7.53 9.94 -6.58
N LEU A 92 6.85 8.80 -6.37
CA LEU A 92 6.56 7.85 -7.44
C LEU A 92 5.24 8.14 -8.16
N VAL A 93 4.43 9.09 -7.68
CA VAL A 93 3.15 9.44 -8.33
C VAL A 93 3.39 9.78 -9.81
N GLY A 94 2.63 9.15 -10.68
CA GLY A 94 2.77 9.30 -12.14
C GLY A 94 3.88 8.48 -12.77
N LYS A 95 4.65 7.73 -11.98
CA LYS A 95 5.80 6.95 -12.45
C LYS A 95 5.53 5.46 -12.44
N GLU A 96 6.30 4.73 -13.25
CA GLU A 96 6.35 3.28 -13.25
C GLU A 96 7.54 2.81 -12.41
N PHE A 97 7.34 1.71 -11.70
CA PHE A 97 8.38 1.12 -10.87
C PHE A 97 8.11 -0.37 -10.68
N PHE A 98 9.05 -1.08 -10.06
CA PHE A 98 8.93 -2.52 -9.83
C PHE A 98 8.77 -2.82 -8.34
N ILE A 99 7.89 -3.79 -8.05
CA ILE A 99 7.81 -4.46 -6.76
C ILE A 99 8.25 -5.89 -7.03
N GLY A 100 9.52 -6.20 -6.70
CA GLY A 100 10.13 -7.44 -7.15
C GLY A 100 10.13 -7.53 -8.68
N LYS A 101 9.44 -8.52 -9.23
CA LYS A 101 9.31 -8.71 -10.68
C LYS A 101 8.08 -8.04 -11.27
N VAL A 102 7.19 -7.52 -10.45
CA VAL A 102 5.92 -6.95 -10.89
C VAL A 102 6.08 -5.46 -11.17
N LYS A 103 5.78 -5.07 -12.40
CA LYS A 103 5.80 -3.66 -12.81
C LYS A 103 4.45 -3.02 -12.50
N VAL A 104 4.49 -1.86 -11.87
CA VAL A 104 3.29 -1.10 -11.52
C VAL A 104 3.45 0.37 -11.92
N ARG A 105 2.32 1.06 -12.03
CA ARG A 105 2.27 2.52 -12.21
C ARG A 105 1.51 3.15 -11.06
N ALA A 106 2.11 4.13 -10.40
CA ALA A 106 1.44 4.91 -9.37
C ALA A 106 0.57 5.98 -10.03
N HIS A 107 -0.72 6.01 -9.69
CA HIS A 107 -1.66 7.00 -10.24
C HIS A 107 -1.82 8.19 -9.33
N ASP A 108 -2.12 7.96 -8.06
CA ASP A 108 -2.34 9.03 -7.09
C ASP A 108 -2.17 8.53 -5.65
N LEU A 109 -2.26 9.46 -4.71
CA LEU A 109 -2.20 9.13 -3.29
C LEU A 109 -3.54 8.53 -2.83
N CYS A 110 -3.45 7.53 -1.93
CA CYS A 110 -4.62 7.04 -1.22
C CYS A 110 -5.13 8.12 -0.28
N ARG A 111 -6.42 8.39 -0.35
CA ARG A 111 -7.06 9.29 0.62
C ARG A 111 -7.61 8.45 1.77
N PRO A 112 -7.28 8.80 3.03
CA PRO A 112 -7.90 8.13 4.15
C PRO A 112 -9.40 8.46 4.20
N CYS A 113 -10.22 7.51 4.63
CA CYS A 113 -11.67 7.68 4.72
C CYS A 113 -12.12 7.78 6.18
N LYS A 114 -13.35 8.23 6.37
CA LYS A 114 -13.95 8.29 7.70
C LYS A 114 -14.05 6.93 8.38
N ASN A 115 -14.25 5.86 7.60
CA ASN A 115 -14.30 4.51 8.15
C ASN A 115 -12.98 4.12 8.82
N LEU A 116 -11.84 4.52 8.23
CA LEU A 116 -10.54 4.31 8.83
C LEU A 116 -10.41 5.10 10.13
N GLN A 117 -10.85 6.35 10.13
CA GLN A 117 -10.85 7.20 11.32
C GLN A 117 -11.68 6.59 12.45
N GLU A 118 -12.87 6.10 12.16
CA GLU A 118 -13.73 5.42 13.13
C GLU A 118 -13.08 4.14 13.65
N SER A 119 -12.49 3.34 12.75
CA SER A 119 -11.76 2.12 13.10
C SER A 119 -10.61 2.39 14.08
N PHE A 120 -9.91 3.51 13.91
CA PHE A 120 -8.80 3.88 14.80
C PHE A 120 -9.26 4.57 16.07
N GLN A 121 -10.54 4.95 16.17
CA GLN A 121 -11.09 5.73 17.28
C GLN A 121 -10.31 7.02 17.51
N GLN A 122 -9.85 7.66 16.42
CA GLN A 122 -9.08 8.91 16.43
C GLN A 122 -9.84 10.00 15.69
N LYS A 123 -9.76 11.24 16.18
CA LYS A 123 -10.53 12.35 15.63
C LYS A 123 -9.96 12.92 14.33
N ASN A 124 -8.66 12.84 14.11
CA ASN A 124 -7.96 13.55 13.05
C ASN A 124 -7.24 12.64 12.05
N THR A 125 -7.65 11.36 11.92
CA THR A 125 -7.00 10.39 11.05
C THR A 125 -6.97 10.86 9.59
N VAL A 126 -8.11 11.37 9.08
CA VAL A 126 -8.21 11.83 7.70
C VAL A 126 -7.23 12.98 7.43
N GLU A 127 -7.15 13.95 8.34
CA GLU A 127 -6.26 15.10 8.20
C GLU A 127 -4.79 14.70 8.30
N GLU A 128 -4.45 13.85 9.27
CA GLU A 128 -3.08 13.43 9.53
C GLU A 128 -2.52 12.55 8.41
N LEU A 129 -3.36 11.75 7.75
CA LEU A 129 -2.94 10.85 6.68
C LEU A 129 -3.23 11.39 5.27
N LEU A 130 -3.63 12.66 5.14
CA LEU A 130 -4.03 13.22 3.86
C LEU A 130 -2.96 13.07 2.77
N TYR A 131 -1.68 13.23 3.11
CA TYR A 131 -0.55 13.11 2.18
C TYR A 131 0.32 11.88 2.42
N THR A 132 0.01 11.08 3.43
CA THR A 132 0.83 9.94 3.84
C THR A 132 0.06 8.63 3.89
N GLY A 133 -1.14 8.61 3.34
CA GLY A 133 -2.02 7.43 3.32
C GLY A 133 -1.63 6.36 2.30
N GLY A 134 -0.58 6.58 1.51
CA GLY A 134 -0.07 5.62 0.55
C GLY A 134 -0.40 5.92 -0.90
N LEU A 135 -0.11 4.96 -1.78
CA LEU A 135 -0.32 5.06 -3.24
C LEU A 135 -1.40 4.12 -3.72
N ARG A 136 -2.14 4.56 -4.73
CA ARG A 136 -3.01 3.70 -5.56
C ARG A 136 -2.32 3.43 -6.88
N CYS A 137 -2.17 2.16 -7.20
CA CYS A 137 -1.37 1.73 -8.35
C CYS A 137 -2.13 0.77 -9.26
N GLU A 138 -1.66 0.73 -10.51
CA GLU A 138 -2.07 -0.19 -11.55
C GLU A 138 -0.99 -1.25 -11.74
N ILE A 139 -1.39 -2.51 -11.93
CA ILE A 139 -0.46 -3.61 -12.22
C ILE A 139 -0.25 -3.70 -13.72
N LEU A 140 0.98 -3.47 -14.16
CA LEU A 140 1.36 -3.47 -15.58
C LEU A 140 1.91 -4.80 -16.06
N SER A 141 2.43 -5.65 -15.16
CA SER A 141 2.86 -7.01 -15.50
C SER A 141 2.51 -7.97 -14.36
N SER A 142 2.12 -9.18 -14.73
CA SER A 142 1.73 -10.22 -13.77
C SER A 142 2.96 -10.88 -13.13
N GLY A 143 2.82 -11.34 -11.88
CA GLY A 143 3.86 -12.05 -11.17
C GLY A 143 3.54 -12.16 -9.69
N LYS A 144 4.37 -12.90 -8.95
CA LYS A 144 4.25 -12.97 -7.49
C LYS A 144 5.08 -11.89 -6.81
N ILE A 145 4.51 -11.34 -5.75
CA ILE A 145 5.20 -10.42 -4.85
C ILE A 145 5.43 -11.15 -3.53
N PHE A 146 6.66 -11.08 -3.03
CA PHE A 146 7.08 -11.74 -1.79
C PHE A 146 7.51 -10.71 -0.75
N ILE A 147 7.41 -11.09 0.53
CA ILE A 147 8.06 -10.34 1.60
C ILE A 147 9.55 -10.21 1.26
N ASP A 148 10.12 -9.05 1.56
CA ASP A 148 11.50 -8.66 1.28
C ASP A 148 11.83 -8.41 -0.20
N ASP A 149 10.86 -8.51 -1.11
CA ASP A 149 11.07 -8.08 -2.50
C ASP A 149 11.51 -6.61 -2.55
N ILE A 150 12.44 -6.33 -3.46
CA ILE A 150 12.96 -4.97 -3.64
C ILE A 150 11.97 -4.14 -4.44
N ILE A 151 11.77 -2.91 -4.01
CA ILE A 151 10.98 -1.90 -4.71
C ILE A 151 11.94 -0.88 -5.30
N LYS A 152 11.89 -0.70 -6.63
CA LYS A 152 12.77 0.24 -7.32
C LYS A 152 12.24 0.71 -8.67
#